data_462f2f9fc6f9d0db8c91cf0cec5e0db3
#
_entry.id   462f2f9fc6f9d0db8c91cf0cec5e0db3
#
_cell.length_a   1.000
_cell.length_b   1.000
_cell.length_c   1.000
_cell.angle_alpha   90.00
_cell.angle_beta   90.00
_cell.angle_gamma   90.00
#
_symmetry.space_group_name_H-M   'P 1'
#
loop_
_entity.id
_entity.type
_entity.pdbx_description
1 polymer ?
#
loop_
_entity_poly.entity_id
_entity_poly.type
_entity_poly.pdbx_seq_one_letter_code
_entity_poly.pdbx_strand_id
1 'polypeptide(L)'
;MPRRTLPVLGLIGLLQLLAGGAFADSPFRNWGATVIAGDWKGSGGGPTEAFDNARRDISAELVRLGFESGKILQYSVRPERYGKERLAKSDIRAIFEGMNQLMAQNPEGCLVYLTTHGTPQGAVVDQSILPPGILAAILDRTCGARPTVAVISACFSGVFVPDLGAANRMVLTAARPDRTSFGCGESNRYPFFDECFLQSTSSAQDFAALANQVRTCVAAREIREGVRPPSEPQVFIGPQIRPLLPLYAFPARSPP
;
A
#
# COMPACT_ATOMS: atom_id res chain seq x y z
N MET A 1 -19.43 72.77 -46.01
CA MET A 1 -19.24 72.28 -44.62
C MET A 1 -19.38 70.78 -44.64
N PRO A 2 -18.30 69.99 -44.50
CA PRO A 2 -18.35 68.56 -44.53
C PRO A 2 -18.57 68.00 -43.12
N ARG A 3 -19.54 67.08 -42.99
CA ARG A 3 -19.82 66.31 -41.76
C ARG A 3 -18.76 65.22 -41.61
N ARG A 4 -18.06 65.25 -40.48
CA ARG A 4 -17.14 64.17 -40.04
C ARG A 4 -17.93 63.07 -39.36
N THR A 5 -17.89 61.86 -39.91
CA THR A 5 -18.37 60.61 -39.26
C THR A 5 -17.21 60.04 -38.50
N LEU A 6 -17.40 59.81 -37.17
CA LEU A 6 -16.49 59.05 -36.31
C LEU A 6 -16.80 57.54 -36.43
N PRO A 7 -15.79 56.66 -36.48
CA PRO A 7 -16.02 55.23 -36.39
C PRO A 7 -16.14 54.82 -34.91
N VAL A 8 -17.18 54.05 -34.60
CA VAL A 8 -17.37 53.36 -33.31
C VAL A 8 -16.51 52.12 -33.34
N LEU A 9 -15.42 52.10 -32.56
CA LEU A 9 -14.65 50.87 -32.28
C LEU A 9 -15.45 50.02 -31.28
N GLY A 10 -15.99 48.91 -31.77
CA GLY A 10 -16.57 47.87 -30.93
C GLY A 10 -15.48 47.07 -30.22
N LEU A 11 -15.43 47.19 -28.90
CA LEU A 11 -14.57 46.38 -28.01
C LEU A 11 -15.19 44.99 -27.85
N ILE A 12 -14.72 44.01 -28.62
CA ILE A 12 -15.07 42.60 -28.42
C ILE A 12 -14.25 42.09 -27.23
N GLY A 13 -14.86 42.06 -26.05
CA GLY A 13 -14.30 41.44 -24.86
C GLY A 13 -14.25 39.92 -25.03
N LEU A 14 -13.05 39.38 -25.22
CA LEU A 14 -12.80 37.94 -25.23
C LEU A 14 -12.90 37.42 -23.81
N LEU A 15 -14.06 36.86 -23.44
CA LEU A 15 -14.27 36.17 -22.16
C LEU A 15 -13.53 34.84 -22.22
N GLN A 16 -12.30 34.79 -21.72
CA GLN A 16 -11.58 33.53 -21.50
C GLN A 16 -12.22 32.82 -20.32
N LEU A 17 -13.05 31.84 -20.60
CA LEU A 17 -13.46 30.82 -19.64
C LEU A 17 -12.22 30.03 -19.22
N LEU A 18 -11.63 30.40 -18.09
CA LEU A 18 -10.70 29.55 -17.37
C LEU A 18 -11.51 28.32 -16.90
N ALA A 19 -11.50 27.26 -17.69
CA ALA A 19 -11.89 25.94 -17.24
C ALA A 19 -10.86 25.49 -16.20
N GLY A 20 -11.02 25.95 -14.96
CA GLY A 20 -10.35 25.35 -13.80
C GLY A 20 -10.84 23.92 -13.70
N GLY A 21 -10.05 22.97 -14.21
CA GLY A 21 -10.28 21.56 -13.95
C GLY A 21 -10.30 21.39 -12.44
N ALA A 22 -11.47 21.17 -11.86
CA ALA A 22 -11.60 20.68 -10.50
C ALA A 22 -10.86 19.34 -10.49
N PHE A 23 -9.64 19.29 -9.96
CA PHE A 23 -9.01 18.04 -9.59
C PHE A 23 -9.95 17.41 -8.57
N ALA A 24 -10.66 16.37 -8.98
CA ALA A 24 -11.44 15.59 -8.05
C ALA A 24 -10.49 15.18 -6.92
N ASP A 25 -10.85 15.51 -5.68
CA ASP A 25 -10.06 15.10 -4.52
C ASP A 25 -9.88 13.58 -4.57
N SER A 26 -8.64 13.11 -4.38
CA SER A 26 -8.36 11.68 -4.39
C SER A 26 -9.23 10.95 -3.37
N PRO A 27 -9.82 9.79 -3.71
CA PRO A 27 -10.61 9.00 -2.77
C PRO A 27 -9.79 8.49 -1.57
N PHE A 28 -8.45 8.61 -1.62
CA PHE A 28 -7.53 8.22 -0.54
C PHE A 28 -7.05 9.39 0.32
N ARG A 29 -7.45 10.63 0.02
CA ARG A 29 -6.98 11.82 0.74
C ARG A 29 -7.16 11.72 2.26
N ASN A 30 -8.28 11.16 2.69
CA ASN A 30 -8.60 10.96 4.10
C ASN A 30 -8.37 9.52 4.59
N TRP A 31 -7.53 8.76 3.90
CA TRP A 31 -7.08 7.46 4.37
C TRP A 31 -5.79 7.58 5.17
N GLY A 32 -5.71 6.83 6.28
CA GLY A 32 -4.45 6.59 6.97
C GLY A 32 -3.78 5.34 6.43
N ALA A 33 -2.46 5.40 6.24
CA ALA A 33 -1.67 4.25 5.82
C ALA A 33 -0.53 3.98 6.80
N THR A 34 -0.21 2.70 6.99
CA THR A 34 0.93 2.26 7.79
C THR A 34 1.74 1.26 6.98
N VAL A 35 3.00 1.57 6.70
CA VAL A 35 3.91 0.73 5.91
C VAL A 35 5.08 0.31 6.79
N ILE A 36 5.27 -1.02 6.94
CA ILE A 36 6.15 -1.61 7.94
C ILE A 36 7.16 -2.52 7.25
N ALA A 37 8.47 -2.23 7.41
CA ALA A 37 9.54 -3.18 7.20
C ALA A 37 9.81 -3.91 8.54
N GLY A 38 9.42 -5.18 8.63
CA GLY A 38 9.47 -5.93 9.89
C GLY A 38 10.81 -6.60 10.17
N ASP A 39 11.69 -6.74 9.16
CA ASP A 39 13.01 -7.34 9.32
C ASP A 39 14.05 -6.60 8.48
N TRP A 40 15.32 -6.89 8.73
CA TRP A 40 16.48 -6.37 8.01
C TRP A 40 17.48 -7.44 7.62
N LYS A 41 17.22 -8.69 7.96
CA LYS A 41 18.03 -9.85 7.57
C LYS A 41 17.48 -10.45 6.29
N GLY A 42 18.35 -10.88 5.41
CA GLY A 42 18.00 -11.69 4.26
C GLY A 42 17.80 -13.15 4.62
N SER A 43 17.33 -13.95 3.68
CA SER A 43 17.12 -15.39 3.87
C SER A 43 18.38 -16.17 4.20
N GLY A 44 19.56 -15.67 3.87
CA GLY A 44 20.86 -16.22 4.26
C GLY A 44 21.35 -15.78 5.64
N GLY A 45 20.62 -14.90 6.32
CA GLY A 45 20.96 -14.34 7.64
C GLY A 45 21.83 -13.10 7.60
N GLY A 46 22.37 -12.73 6.44
CA GLY A 46 23.08 -11.47 6.22
C GLY A 46 22.15 -10.26 6.12
N PRO A 47 22.70 -9.03 6.13
CA PRO A 47 21.87 -7.82 6.01
C PRO A 47 21.26 -7.69 4.61
N THR A 48 19.99 -7.28 4.55
CA THR A 48 19.30 -6.91 3.32
C THR A 48 18.65 -5.54 3.44
N GLU A 49 18.49 -4.85 2.31
CA GLU A 49 17.69 -3.64 2.18
C GLU A 49 16.32 -3.92 1.53
N ALA A 50 16.00 -5.18 1.20
CA ALA A 50 14.83 -5.53 0.41
C ALA A 50 13.52 -5.05 1.03
N PHE A 51 13.35 -5.24 2.34
CA PHE A 51 12.15 -4.82 3.07
C PHE A 51 12.05 -3.30 3.22
N ASP A 52 13.17 -2.62 3.52
CA ASP A 52 13.19 -1.16 3.63
C ASP A 52 13.06 -0.46 2.28
N ASN A 53 13.63 -1.03 1.21
CA ASN A 53 13.37 -0.57 -0.15
C ASN A 53 11.88 -0.69 -0.50
N ALA A 54 11.24 -1.83 -0.17
CA ALA A 54 9.81 -2.03 -0.37
C ALA A 54 8.99 -1.01 0.44
N ARG A 55 9.27 -0.86 1.74
CA ARG A 55 8.60 0.15 2.60
C ARG A 55 8.65 1.54 1.98
N ARG A 56 9.85 2.00 1.60
CA ARG A 56 10.05 3.34 1.02
C ARG A 56 9.29 3.51 -0.29
N ASP A 57 9.47 2.58 -1.21
CA ASP A 57 8.95 2.74 -2.57
C ASP A 57 7.44 2.48 -2.63
N ILE A 58 6.89 1.61 -1.76
CA ILE A 58 5.44 1.45 -1.56
C ILE A 58 4.83 2.72 -0.94
N SER A 59 5.48 3.32 0.07
CA SER A 59 5.01 4.58 0.64
C SER A 59 4.97 5.70 -0.40
N ALA A 60 5.98 5.79 -1.27
CA ALA A 60 5.99 6.73 -2.39
C ALA A 60 4.89 6.41 -3.41
N GLU A 61 4.63 5.12 -3.66
CA GLU A 61 3.54 4.71 -4.54
C GLU A 61 2.16 5.07 -3.97
N LEU A 62 1.92 4.88 -2.68
CA LEU A 62 0.67 5.29 -2.04
C LEU A 62 0.43 6.80 -2.19
N VAL A 63 1.47 7.64 -2.09
CA VAL A 63 1.35 9.08 -2.39
C VAL A 63 0.89 9.30 -3.83
N ARG A 64 1.46 8.56 -4.81
CA ARG A 64 1.03 8.65 -6.22
C ARG A 64 -0.40 8.16 -6.45
N LEU A 65 -0.86 7.20 -5.64
CA LEU A 65 -2.25 6.74 -5.64
C LEU A 65 -3.20 7.74 -4.97
N GLY A 66 -2.67 8.80 -4.35
CA GLY A 66 -3.45 9.90 -3.82
C GLY A 66 -3.60 9.94 -2.30
N PHE A 67 -2.84 9.12 -1.56
CA PHE A 67 -2.72 9.26 -0.11
C PHE A 67 -1.92 10.53 0.23
N GLU A 68 -2.30 11.25 1.26
CA GLU A 68 -1.50 12.35 1.78
C GLU A 68 -0.24 11.82 2.48
N SER A 69 0.93 12.32 2.10
CA SER A 69 2.21 11.88 2.67
C SER A 69 2.28 12.02 4.19
N GLY A 70 1.63 13.05 4.76
CA GLY A 70 1.53 13.26 6.20
C GLY A 70 0.65 12.24 6.93
N LYS A 71 -0.13 11.43 6.21
CA LYS A 71 -1.00 10.38 6.73
C LYS A 71 -0.44 8.97 6.47
N ILE A 72 0.82 8.86 6.07
CA ILE A 72 1.53 7.59 5.89
C ILE A 72 2.56 7.44 6.99
N LEU A 73 2.33 6.53 7.92
CA LEU A 73 3.31 6.10 8.91
C LEU A 73 4.24 5.07 8.31
N GLN A 74 5.52 5.20 8.59
CA GLN A 74 6.53 4.26 8.12
C GLN A 74 7.36 3.74 9.28
N TYR A 75 7.60 2.42 9.27
CA TYR A 75 8.35 1.72 10.31
C TYR A 75 9.50 0.92 9.70
N SER A 76 10.66 0.98 10.35
CA SER A 76 11.85 0.20 10.02
C SER A 76 12.46 -0.40 11.28
N VAL A 77 13.09 -1.56 11.17
CA VAL A 77 13.86 -2.15 12.28
C VAL A 77 15.10 -1.32 12.60
N ARG A 78 15.62 -0.59 11.59
CA ARG A 78 16.84 0.23 11.69
C ARG A 78 16.58 1.66 11.24
N PRO A 79 15.64 2.41 11.87
CA PRO A 79 15.25 3.74 11.40
C PRO A 79 16.41 4.74 11.37
N GLU A 80 17.42 4.56 12.22
CA GLU A 80 18.63 5.40 12.27
C GLU A 80 19.45 5.38 10.98
N ARG A 81 19.37 4.31 10.17
CA ARG A 81 20.03 4.25 8.86
C ARG A 81 19.49 5.26 7.86
N TYR A 82 18.25 5.67 8.05
CA TYR A 82 17.50 6.51 7.12
C TYR A 82 17.23 7.89 7.68
N GLY A 83 18.18 8.48 8.37
CA GLY A 83 18.08 9.66 9.23
C GLY A 83 17.42 10.93 8.65
N LYS A 84 17.14 10.98 7.33
CA LYS A 84 16.35 12.04 6.69
C LYS A 84 14.87 11.70 6.56
N GLU A 85 14.49 10.45 6.79
CA GLU A 85 13.12 9.96 6.69
C GLU A 85 12.44 10.03 8.06
N ARG A 86 11.14 10.30 8.06
CA ARG A 86 10.33 10.22 9.30
C ARG A 86 9.94 8.76 9.55
N LEU A 87 10.83 8.02 10.20
CA LEU A 87 10.63 6.61 10.51
C LEU A 87 10.50 6.39 12.01
N ALA A 88 9.60 5.49 12.38
CA ALA A 88 9.56 4.91 13.72
C ALA A 88 10.20 3.53 13.72
N LYS A 89 10.61 3.05 14.89
CA LYS A 89 11.11 1.70 15.10
C LYS A 89 9.99 0.68 14.85
N SER A 90 10.26 -0.37 14.08
CA SER A 90 9.37 -1.52 13.94
C SER A 90 9.29 -2.27 15.27
N ASP A 91 8.26 -1.95 16.04
CA ASP A 91 7.88 -2.54 17.31
C ASP A 91 6.35 -2.66 17.36
N ILE A 92 5.81 -3.78 17.82
CA ILE A 92 4.37 -4.05 17.76
C ILE A 92 3.57 -3.00 18.55
N ARG A 93 4.08 -2.57 19.71
CA ARG A 93 3.42 -1.55 20.52
C ARG A 93 3.48 -0.19 19.84
N ALA A 94 4.65 0.21 19.33
CA ALA A 94 4.83 1.47 18.62
C ALA A 94 3.95 1.55 17.36
N ILE A 95 3.82 0.44 16.63
CA ILE A 95 2.91 0.32 15.48
C ILE A 95 1.46 0.55 15.92
N PHE A 96 1.00 -0.14 16.98
CA PHE A 96 -0.35 0.04 17.52
C PHE A 96 -0.61 1.50 17.95
N GLU A 97 0.29 2.08 18.73
CA GLU A 97 0.16 3.46 19.23
C GLU A 97 0.13 4.47 18.09
N GLY A 98 1.03 4.35 17.12
CA GLY A 98 1.05 5.22 15.95
C GLY A 98 -0.20 5.08 15.08
N MET A 99 -0.65 3.85 14.82
CA MET A 99 -1.89 3.62 14.09
C MET A 99 -3.09 4.22 14.83
N ASN A 100 -3.18 4.06 16.14
CA ASN A 100 -4.27 4.60 16.94
C ASN A 100 -4.31 6.15 16.85
N GLN A 101 -3.16 6.81 16.94
CA GLN A 101 -3.05 8.27 16.79
C GLN A 101 -3.40 8.72 15.36
N LEU A 102 -2.89 8.02 14.34
CA LEU A 102 -3.18 8.33 12.95
C LEU A 102 -4.67 8.18 12.65
N MET A 103 -5.26 7.05 13.03
CA MET A 103 -6.64 6.74 12.72
C MET A 103 -7.65 7.58 13.49
N ALA A 104 -7.26 8.18 14.62
CA ALA A 104 -8.07 9.19 15.29
C ALA A 104 -8.26 10.46 14.44
N GLN A 105 -7.35 10.75 13.50
CA GLN A 105 -7.37 11.93 12.64
C GLN A 105 -7.92 11.65 11.23
N ASN A 106 -8.07 10.37 10.85
CA ASN A 106 -8.41 9.96 9.47
C ASN A 106 -9.58 8.99 9.45
N PRO A 107 -10.81 9.48 9.47
CA PRO A 107 -11.99 8.65 9.67
C PRO A 107 -12.44 7.82 8.45
N GLU A 108 -11.92 8.03 7.24
CA GLU A 108 -12.53 7.47 6.02
C GLU A 108 -12.04 6.08 5.64
N GLY A 109 -10.75 5.76 5.84
CA GLY A 109 -10.22 4.45 5.48
C GLY A 109 -8.85 4.16 6.09
N CYS A 110 -8.46 2.89 6.02
CA CYS A 110 -7.25 2.36 6.65
C CYS A 110 -6.49 1.44 5.68
N LEU A 111 -5.18 1.63 5.57
CA LEU A 111 -4.30 0.71 4.87
C LEU A 111 -3.15 0.27 5.77
N VAL A 112 -2.87 -1.02 5.83
CA VAL A 112 -1.68 -1.58 6.46
C VAL A 112 -0.93 -2.42 5.45
N TYR A 113 0.35 -2.15 5.29
CA TYR A 113 1.29 -2.92 4.48
C TYR A 113 2.44 -3.39 5.36
N LEU A 114 2.61 -4.69 5.50
CA LEU A 114 3.72 -5.32 6.22
C LEU A 114 4.58 -6.11 5.24
N THR A 115 5.85 -5.79 5.12
CA THR A 115 6.85 -6.55 4.36
C THR A 115 7.94 -7.05 5.29
N THR A 116 8.14 -8.38 5.33
CA THR A 116 9.02 -9.01 6.31
C THR A 116 9.20 -10.53 6.04
N HIS A 117 9.95 -11.19 6.91
CA HIS A 117 9.91 -12.65 7.03
C HIS A 117 8.63 -13.14 7.71
N GLY A 118 8.24 -14.38 7.41
CA GLY A 118 7.07 -15.02 8.01
C GLY A 118 7.33 -16.47 8.43
N THR A 119 6.53 -16.89 9.39
CA THR A 119 6.45 -18.26 9.91
C THR A 119 5.01 -18.74 9.93
N PRO A 120 4.73 -20.04 10.13
CA PRO A 120 3.36 -20.51 10.34
C PRO A 120 2.64 -19.87 11.54
N GLN A 121 3.38 -19.24 12.48
CA GLN A 121 2.83 -18.57 13.66
C GLN A 121 2.55 -17.08 13.44
N GLY A 122 3.06 -16.48 12.36
CA GLY A 122 2.87 -15.07 12.07
C GLY A 122 4.04 -14.42 11.35
N ALA A 123 4.07 -13.11 11.35
CA ALA A 123 5.08 -12.27 10.69
C ALA A 123 6.16 -11.81 11.68
N VAL A 124 7.39 -11.69 11.21
CA VAL A 124 8.50 -11.17 12.02
C VAL A 124 8.36 -9.64 12.14
N VAL A 125 8.48 -9.12 13.36
CA VAL A 125 8.61 -7.69 13.64
C VAL A 125 9.77 -7.51 14.62
N ASP A 126 10.92 -7.12 14.09
CA ASP A 126 12.21 -7.08 14.80
C ASP A 126 12.56 -8.48 15.36
N GLN A 127 12.58 -8.64 16.67
CA GLN A 127 12.87 -9.91 17.34
C GLN A 127 11.61 -10.67 17.77
N SER A 128 10.43 -10.17 17.41
CA SER A 128 9.15 -10.74 17.82
C SER A 128 8.40 -11.34 16.64
N ILE A 129 7.52 -12.28 16.93
CA ILE A 129 6.50 -12.73 15.97
C ILE A 129 5.21 -11.97 16.26
N LEU A 130 4.63 -11.39 15.22
CA LEU A 130 3.28 -10.80 15.24
C LEU A 130 2.27 -11.87 14.80
N PRO A 131 1.51 -12.47 15.74
CA PRO A 131 0.52 -13.47 15.39
C PRO A 131 -0.67 -12.85 14.65
N PRO A 132 -1.39 -13.64 13.81
CA PRO A 132 -2.58 -13.17 13.10
C PRO A 132 -3.63 -12.51 14.00
N GLY A 133 -4.00 -13.16 15.13
CA GLY A 133 -4.99 -12.63 16.07
C GLY A 133 -4.58 -11.31 16.73
N ILE A 134 -3.28 -11.07 16.94
CA ILE A 134 -2.80 -9.76 17.46
C ILE A 134 -2.94 -8.68 16.42
N LEU A 135 -2.56 -8.95 15.15
CA LEU A 135 -2.77 -7.97 14.07
C LEU A 135 -4.26 -7.70 13.85
N ALA A 136 -5.11 -8.72 13.92
CA ALA A 136 -6.56 -8.55 13.85
C ALA A 136 -7.07 -7.63 14.96
N ALA A 137 -6.66 -7.84 16.20
CA ALA A 137 -7.03 -6.99 17.34
C ALA A 137 -6.52 -5.54 17.18
N ILE A 138 -5.33 -5.33 16.61
CA ILE A 138 -4.81 -3.99 16.27
C ILE A 138 -5.74 -3.33 15.25
N LEU A 139 -6.07 -4.02 14.16
CA LEU A 139 -6.95 -3.47 13.11
C LEU A 139 -8.37 -3.19 13.63
N ASP A 140 -8.91 -4.06 14.48
CA ASP A 140 -10.23 -3.85 15.09
C ASP A 140 -10.28 -2.58 15.93
N ARG A 141 -9.23 -2.32 16.70
CA ARG A 141 -9.15 -1.15 17.59
C ARG A 141 -8.82 0.14 16.86
N THR A 142 -7.96 0.09 15.85
CA THR A 142 -7.45 1.29 15.17
C THR A 142 -8.27 1.64 13.94
N CYS A 143 -8.50 0.69 13.04
CA CYS A 143 -9.26 0.89 11.81
C CYS A 143 -10.78 0.78 12.05
N GLY A 144 -11.21 -0.10 12.96
CA GLY A 144 -12.62 -0.27 13.32
C GLY A 144 -13.49 -0.69 12.15
N ALA A 145 -14.63 -0.03 12.00
CA ALA A 145 -15.58 -0.29 10.91
C ALA A 145 -15.21 0.35 9.55
N ARG A 146 -14.11 1.09 9.47
CA ARG A 146 -13.68 1.76 8.23
C ARG A 146 -13.31 0.75 7.16
N PRO A 147 -13.52 1.06 5.87
CA PRO A 147 -12.92 0.30 4.78
C PRO A 147 -11.41 0.13 5.02
N THR A 148 -10.96 -1.12 5.02
CA THR A 148 -9.58 -1.46 5.39
C THR A 148 -8.94 -2.36 4.36
N VAL A 149 -7.73 -2.01 3.90
CA VAL A 149 -6.88 -2.85 3.05
C VAL A 149 -5.67 -3.30 3.86
N ALA A 150 -5.51 -4.60 4.05
CA ALA A 150 -4.37 -5.21 4.72
C ALA A 150 -3.55 -6.02 3.71
N VAL A 151 -2.28 -5.70 3.57
CA VAL A 151 -1.33 -6.38 2.68
C VAL A 151 -0.20 -6.96 3.51
N ILE A 152 0.01 -8.28 3.43
CA ILE A 152 1.03 -8.99 4.19
C ILE A 152 1.99 -9.67 3.23
N SER A 153 3.14 -9.06 3.01
CA SER A 153 4.23 -9.60 2.22
C SER A 153 5.20 -10.38 3.10
N ALA A 154 4.90 -11.67 3.29
CA ALA A 154 5.72 -12.57 4.09
C ALA A 154 5.50 -14.03 3.66
N CYS A 155 6.47 -14.90 3.99
CA CYS A 155 6.26 -16.36 3.93
C CYS A 155 5.07 -16.75 4.82
N PHE A 156 4.34 -17.78 4.44
CA PHE A 156 3.19 -18.31 5.18
C PHE A 156 2.07 -17.31 5.48
N SER A 157 2.11 -16.13 4.85
CA SER A 157 1.22 -15.00 5.17
C SER A 157 -0.28 -15.29 5.00
N GLY A 158 -0.64 -16.35 4.28
CA GLY A 158 -2.02 -16.83 4.21
C GLY A 158 -2.63 -17.21 5.58
N VAL A 159 -1.81 -17.46 6.60
CA VAL A 159 -2.28 -17.70 7.98
C VAL A 159 -3.03 -16.50 8.57
N PHE A 160 -2.81 -15.31 8.01
CA PHE A 160 -3.50 -14.08 8.44
C PHE A 160 -4.93 -13.97 7.91
N VAL A 161 -5.27 -14.66 6.82
CA VAL A 161 -6.57 -14.49 6.15
C VAL A 161 -7.75 -14.83 7.06
N PRO A 162 -7.77 -15.92 7.82
CA PRO A 162 -8.90 -16.26 8.70
C PRO A 162 -9.18 -15.20 9.78
N ASP A 163 -8.12 -14.67 10.42
CA ASP A 163 -8.25 -13.72 11.53
C ASP A 163 -8.50 -12.30 11.07
N LEU A 164 -7.89 -11.89 9.94
CA LEU A 164 -8.04 -10.55 9.38
C LEU A 164 -9.32 -10.39 8.54
N GLY A 165 -9.88 -11.50 8.06
CA GLY A 165 -11.06 -11.49 7.21
C GLY A 165 -12.28 -10.92 7.94
N ALA A 166 -12.73 -9.72 7.56
CA ALA A 166 -13.92 -9.06 8.09
C ALA A 166 -14.74 -8.44 6.96
N ALA A 167 -16.00 -8.12 7.24
CA ALA A 167 -16.91 -7.63 6.22
C ALA A 167 -16.41 -6.36 5.50
N ASN A 168 -15.76 -5.46 6.25
CA ASN A 168 -15.22 -4.19 5.78
C ASN A 168 -13.74 -4.26 5.36
N ARG A 169 -13.17 -5.47 5.22
CA ARG A 169 -11.73 -5.64 4.93
C ARG A 169 -11.47 -6.32 3.61
N MET A 170 -10.40 -5.88 2.95
CA MET A 170 -9.69 -6.61 1.92
C MET A 170 -8.34 -7.04 2.47
N VAL A 171 -8.00 -8.33 2.33
CA VAL A 171 -6.72 -8.90 2.75
C VAL A 171 -6.03 -9.46 1.52
N LEU A 172 -4.76 -9.08 1.30
CA LEU A 172 -3.90 -9.60 0.26
C LEU A 172 -2.62 -10.13 0.91
N THR A 173 -2.27 -11.38 0.64
CA THR A 173 -1.08 -12.02 1.22
C THR A 173 -0.16 -12.57 0.15
N ALA A 174 1.15 -12.59 0.42
CA ALA A 174 2.17 -13.01 -0.54
C ALA A 174 2.22 -14.53 -0.76
N ALA A 175 1.68 -15.31 0.16
CA ALA A 175 1.73 -16.77 0.07
C ALA A 175 0.51 -17.42 0.72
N ARG A 176 0.28 -18.69 0.38
CA ARG A 176 -0.64 -19.57 1.11
C ARG A 176 -0.16 -19.81 2.56
N PRO A 177 -1.04 -20.34 3.45
CA PRO A 177 -0.66 -20.64 4.83
C PRO A 177 0.47 -21.66 4.96
N ASP A 178 0.67 -22.51 3.96
CA ASP A 178 1.63 -23.62 3.92
C ASP A 178 2.77 -23.39 2.90
N ARG A 179 2.97 -22.15 2.44
CA ARG A 179 3.97 -21.80 1.40
C ARG A 179 4.89 -20.67 1.85
N THR A 180 6.13 -20.75 1.37
CA THR A 180 7.05 -19.61 1.41
C THR A 180 6.74 -18.61 0.29
N SER A 181 7.17 -17.36 0.48
CA SER A 181 7.35 -16.36 -0.59
C SER A 181 8.85 -16.22 -0.89
N PHE A 182 9.19 -15.48 -1.95
CA PHE A 182 10.58 -15.44 -2.47
C PHE A 182 11.11 -14.02 -2.62
N GLY A 183 12.43 -13.91 -2.84
CA GLY A 183 13.09 -12.64 -3.15
C GLY A 183 13.54 -11.84 -1.92
N CYS A 184 13.61 -12.45 -0.73
CA CYS A 184 14.12 -11.80 0.48
C CYS A 184 15.61 -12.06 0.76
N GLY A 185 16.39 -12.43 -0.27
CA GLY A 185 17.84 -12.61 -0.16
C GLY A 185 18.58 -11.26 -0.10
N GLU A 186 19.87 -11.33 0.28
CA GLU A 186 20.74 -10.17 0.52
C GLU A 186 20.94 -9.31 -0.74
N SER A 187 20.92 -9.92 -1.93
CA SER A 187 21.12 -9.24 -3.21
C SER A 187 19.81 -8.73 -3.85
N ASN A 188 18.66 -9.08 -3.29
CA ASN A 188 17.39 -8.67 -3.86
C ASN A 188 17.09 -7.20 -3.53
N ARG A 189 16.57 -6.46 -4.51
CA ARG A 189 16.08 -5.10 -4.28
C ARG A 189 14.76 -5.10 -3.52
N TYR A 190 13.88 -6.05 -3.83
CA TYR A 190 12.58 -6.27 -3.18
C TYR A 190 12.28 -7.77 -3.09
N PRO A 191 11.43 -8.20 -2.14
CA PRO A 191 10.70 -9.45 -2.27
C PRO A 191 9.88 -9.49 -3.57
N PHE A 192 9.70 -10.67 -4.15
CA PHE A 192 8.98 -10.82 -5.44
C PHE A 192 7.58 -10.23 -5.39
N PHE A 193 6.87 -10.47 -4.30
CA PHE A 193 5.53 -9.93 -4.11
C PHE A 193 5.52 -8.41 -4.08
N ASP A 194 6.44 -7.78 -3.36
CA ASP A 194 6.53 -6.31 -3.25
C ASP A 194 6.88 -5.67 -4.58
N GLU A 195 7.80 -6.29 -5.34
CA GLU A 195 8.12 -5.82 -6.69
C GLU A 195 6.91 -5.93 -7.62
N CYS A 196 6.20 -7.07 -7.59
CA CYS A 196 4.98 -7.25 -8.36
C CYS A 196 3.87 -6.29 -7.93
N PHE A 197 3.76 -5.97 -6.63
CA PHE A 197 2.82 -4.95 -6.15
C PHE A 197 3.13 -3.59 -6.78
N LEU A 198 4.38 -3.13 -6.70
CA LEU A 198 4.82 -1.86 -7.28
C LEU A 198 4.62 -1.80 -8.80
N GLN A 199 4.93 -2.88 -9.51
CA GLN A 199 4.73 -2.95 -10.96
C GLN A 199 3.25 -2.88 -11.35
N SER A 200 2.40 -3.61 -10.62
CA SER A 200 0.97 -3.73 -10.94
C SER A 200 0.18 -2.44 -10.66
N THR A 201 0.61 -1.58 -9.75
CA THR A 201 -0.04 -0.28 -9.52
C THR A 201 -0.06 0.61 -10.76
N SER A 202 0.84 0.36 -11.72
CA SER A 202 0.92 1.16 -12.96
C SER A 202 -0.28 1.01 -13.89
N SER A 203 -0.99 -0.10 -13.81
CA SER A 203 -2.08 -0.46 -14.73
C SER A 203 -3.36 -0.89 -14.00
N ALA A 204 -3.29 -1.11 -12.69
CA ALA A 204 -4.47 -1.43 -11.90
C ALA A 204 -5.38 -0.19 -11.74
N GLN A 205 -6.69 -0.42 -11.74
CA GLN A 205 -7.69 0.65 -11.60
C GLN A 205 -8.14 0.82 -10.15
N ASP A 206 -8.01 -0.22 -9.32
CA ASP A 206 -8.36 -0.28 -7.91
C ASP A 206 -7.60 -1.41 -7.21
N PHE A 207 -7.81 -1.56 -5.91
CA PHE A 207 -7.14 -2.62 -5.14
C PHE A 207 -7.57 -4.05 -5.54
N ALA A 208 -8.78 -4.27 -6.05
CA ALA A 208 -9.20 -5.59 -6.50
C ALA A 208 -8.50 -5.99 -7.80
N ALA A 209 -8.41 -5.06 -8.75
CA ALA A 209 -7.64 -5.24 -9.98
C ALA A 209 -6.15 -5.42 -9.68
N LEU A 210 -5.60 -4.61 -8.75
CA LEU A 210 -4.23 -4.71 -8.29
C LEU A 210 -3.91 -6.11 -7.75
N ALA A 211 -4.76 -6.65 -6.87
CA ALA A 211 -4.54 -7.97 -6.29
C ALA A 211 -4.49 -9.08 -7.36
N ASN A 212 -5.35 -9.01 -8.37
CA ASN A 212 -5.34 -9.98 -9.48
C ASN A 212 -4.06 -9.87 -10.31
N GLN A 213 -3.61 -8.65 -10.61
CA GLN A 213 -2.37 -8.42 -11.37
C GLN A 213 -1.14 -8.86 -10.58
N VAL A 214 -1.09 -8.58 -9.26
CA VAL A 214 -0.01 -9.06 -8.38
C VAL A 214 0.10 -10.57 -8.40
N ARG A 215 -1.01 -11.29 -8.29
CA ARG A 215 -1.02 -12.77 -8.36
C ARG A 215 -0.46 -13.27 -9.68
N THR A 216 -0.87 -12.69 -10.80
CA THR A 216 -0.37 -13.04 -12.13
C THR A 216 1.13 -12.74 -12.27
N CYS A 217 1.58 -11.58 -11.81
CA CYS A 217 2.97 -11.17 -11.82
C CYS A 217 3.85 -12.12 -11.00
N VAL A 218 3.44 -12.44 -9.76
CA VAL A 218 4.19 -13.35 -8.87
C VAL A 218 4.32 -14.72 -9.51
N ALA A 219 3.23 -15.30 -10.01
CA ALA A 219 3.26 -16.60 -10.67
C ALA A 219 4.22 -16.61 -11.88
N ALA A 220 4.17 -15.57 -12.72
CA ALA A 220 5.07 -15.45 -13.86
C ALA A 220 6.54 -15.29 -13.43
N ARG A 221 6.80 -14.55 -12.35
CA ARG A 221 8.14 -14.38 -11.80
C ARG A 221 8.70 -15.68 -11.24
N GLU A 222 7.93 -16.39 -10.45
CA GLU A 222 8.33 -17.68 -9.87
C GLU A 222 8.68 -18.72 -10.93
N ILE A 223 7.93 -18.75 -12.04
CA ILE A 223 8.24 -19.60 -13.19
C ILE A 223 9.58 -19.22 -13.81
N ARG A 224 9.85 -17.92 -14.04
CA ARG A 224 11.12 -17.45 -14.63
C ARG A 224 12.32 -17.75 -13.74
N GLU A 225 12.16 -17.63 -12.43
CA GLU A 225 13.23 -17.89 -11.44
C GLU A 225 13.35 -19.40 -11.09
N GLY A 226 12.45 -20.25 -11.61
CA GLY A 226 12.47 -21.69 -11.36
C GLY A 226 12.20 -22.08 -9.91
N VAL A 227 11.58 -21.22 -9.11
CA VAL A 227 11.34 -21.49 -7.68
C VAL A 227 10.09 -22.36 -7.49
N ARG A 228 10.16 -23.30 -6.57
CA ARG A 228 9.08 -24.25 -6.27
C ARG A 228 9.09 -24.66 -4.80
N PRO A 229 7.93 -25.03 -4.19
CA PRO A 229 6.58 -24.89 -4.74
C PRO A 229 6.19 -23.41 -4.86
N PRO A 230 5.21 -23.02 -5.73
CA PRO A 230 4.79 -21.63 -5.90
C PRO A 230 4.19 -21.08 -4.61
N SER A 231 4.35 -19.78 -4.38
CA SER A 231 3.84 -19.11 -3.16
C SER A 231 2.31 -19.01 -3.14
N GLU A 232 1.67 -18.82 -4.30
CA GLU A 232 0.22 -18.69 -4.48
C GLU A 232 -0.40 -17.59 -3.59
N PRO A 233 -0.19 -16.29 -3.91
CA PRO A 233 -0.77 -15.19 -3.14
C PRO A 233 -2.27 -15.30 -2.96
N GLN A 234 -2.78 -15.01 -1.75
CA GLN A 234 -4.19 -15.13 -1.39
C GLN A 234 -4.88 -13.78 -1.34
N VAL A 235 -6.17 -13.76 -1.67
CA VAL A 235 -7.02 -12.55 -1.63
C VAL A 235 -8.32 -12.88 -0.93
N PHE A 236 -8.67 -12.08 0.07
CA PHE A 236 -9.99 -12.06 0.68
C PHE A 236 -10.60 -10.66 0.48
N ILE A 237 -11.87 -10.60 0.08
CA ILE A 237 -12.61 -9.33 -0.05
C ILE A 237 -13.94 -9.48 0.66
N GLY A 238 -14.08 -8.77 1.77
CA GLY A 238 -15.29 -8.76 2.58
C GLY A 238 -16.50 -8.19 1.85
N PRO A 239 -17.72 -8.61 2.21
CA PRO A 239 -18.93 -8.22 1.50
C PRO A 239 -19.26 -6.72 1.57
N GLN A 240 -18.85 -6.01 2.61
CA GLN A 240 -19.10 -4.58 2.74
C GLN A 240 -18.09 -3.72 1.95
N ILE A 241 -16.79 -4.10 1.91
CA ILE A 241 -15.80 -3.36 1.16
C ILE A 241 -15.87 -3.63 -0.36
N ARG A 242 -16.35 -4.81 -0.76
CA ARG A 242 -16.38 -5.22 -2.17
C ARG A 242 -17.04 -4.19 -3.11
N PRO A 243 -18.25 -3.67 -2.82
CA PRO A 243 -18.90 -2.66 -3.67
C PRO A 243 -18.22 -1.29 -3.62
N LEU A 244 -17.37 -1.04 -2.61
CA LEU A 244 -16.68 0.24 -2.43
C LEU A 244 -15.35 0.30 -3.21
N LEU A 245 -14.70 -0.85 -3.48
CA LEU A 245 -13.38 -0.88 -4.14
C LEU A 245 -13.35 -0.13 -5.48
N PRO A 246 -14.35 -0.22 -6.37
CA PRO A 246 -14.36 0.57 -7.60
C PRO A 246 -14.49 2.09 -7.38
N LEU A 247 -14.99 2.54 -6.21
CA LEU A 247 -15.07 3.95 -5.84
C LEU A 247 -13.73 4.49 -5.37
N TYR A 248 -12.86 3.61 -4.88
CA TYR A 248 -11.46 3.89 -4.53
C TYR A 248 -10.56 3.67 -5.75
N ALA A 249 -10.88 4.39 -6.84
CA ALA A 249 -10.15 4.27 -8.10
C ALA A 249 -8.77 4.91 -8.00
N PHE A 250 -7.78 4.27 -8.58
CA PHE A 250 -6.45 4.82 -8.72
C PHE A 250 -6.42 5.88 -9.81
N PRO A 251 -5.63 6.96 -9.65
CA PRO A 251 -5.51 7.97 -10.67
C PRO A 251 -4.92 7.36 -11.96
N ALA A 252 -5.51 7.74 -13.10
CA ALA A 252 -4.96 7.36 -14.40
C ALA A 252 -3.51 7.88 -14.50
N ARG A 253 -2.58 7.02 -14.93
CA ARG A 253 -1.23 7.48 -15.25
C ARG A 253 -1.28 8.22 -16.56
N SER A 254 -0.74 9.44 -16.60
CA SER A 254 -0.43 10.08 -17.86
C SER A 254 0.54 9.17 -18.62
N PRO A 255 0.32 8.93 -19.92
CA PRO A 255 1.30 8.21 -20.73
C PRO A 255 2.65 8.96 -20.65
N PRO A 256 3.77 8.24 -20.69
CA PRO A 256 5.11 8.81 -20.64
C PRO A 256 5.41 9.75 -21.82
#